data_a3362babdbe8b555853d665534937f38
#
_entry.id   a3362babdbe8b555853d665534937f38
#
_cell.length_a   1.000
_cell.length_b   1.000
_cell.length_c   1.000
_cell.angle_alpha   90.00
_cell.angle_beta   90.00
_cell.angle_gamma   90.00
#
_symmetry.space_group_name_H-M   'P 1'
#
loop_
_entity.id
_entity.type
_entity.pdbx_description
1 polymer ?
#
loop_
_entity_poly.entity_id
_entity_poly.type
_entity_poly.pdbx_seq_one_letter_code
_entity_poly.pdbx_strand_id
1 'polypeptide(L)'
;MILASFAAAALVVSVAIGPDFDPNGSSSNLTARQKNAAVQPLVRSATECIARTVLGDPRLQTHEPVENLGDLIVASMPTCVTPVRAMIDAYDQYFGNGTGEAFFMGPYLDALPTIVNKWIDSPSNRADAPATGE
;
A
#
# COMPACT_ATOMS: atom_id res chain seq x y z
N MET A 1 25.76 64.02 17.58
CA MET A 1 26.11 62.95 16.62
C MET A 1 26.28 61.65 17.41
N ILE A 2 25.30 60.84 17.42
CA ILE A 2 25.31 59.54 18.14
C ILE A 2 25.22 58.44 17.09
N LEU A 3 26.33 57.76 16.89
CA LEU A 3 26.41 56.55 16.04
C LEU A 3 25.94 55.37 16.84
N ALA A 4 24.76 54.84 16.52
CA ALA A 4 24.26 53.61 17.08
C ALA A 4 24.75 52.45 16.21
N SER A 5 25.64 51.65 16.77
CA SER A 5 26.09 50.39 16.19
C SER A 5 25.05 49.32 16.44
N PHE A 6 24.38 48.82 15.40
CA PHE A 6 23.55 47.65 15.47
C PHE A 6 24.45 46.44 15.25
N ALA A 7 24.68 45.69 16.32
CA ALA A 7 25.27 44.36 16.23
C ALA A 7 24.18 43.35 15.79
N ALA A 8 24.27 42.90 14.56
CA ALA A 8 23.43 41.81 14.07
C ALA A 8 23.98 40.49 14.59
N ALA A 9 23.29 39.89 15.55
CA ALA A 9 23.56 38.53 15.98
C ALA A 9 22.94 37.54 14.96
N ALA A 10 23.78 36.98 14.12
CA ALA A 10 23.38 35.89 13.24
C ALA A 10 23.27 34.60 14.08
N LEU A 11 22.05 34.19 14.36
CA LEU A 11 21.75 32.85 14.89
C LEU A 11 21.90 31.84 13.77
N VAL A 12 23.06 31.17 13.73
CA VAL A 12 23.27 30.03 12.89
C VAL A 12 22.54 28.83 13.55
N VAL A 13 21.34 28.54 13.10
CA VAL A 13 20.67 27.27 13.45
C VAL A 13 21.36 26.20 12.65
N SER A 14 22.30 25.50 13.27
CA SER A 14 22.85 24.27 12.73
C SER A 14 21.81 23.18 12.87
N VAL A 15 21.02 22.95 11.82
CA VAL A 15 20.24 21.74 11.68
C VAL A 15 21.25 20.63 11.42
N ALA A 16 21.59 19.91 12.46
CA ALA A 16 22.32 18.65 12.31
C ALA A 16 21.34 17.64 11.68
N ILE A 17 21.30 17.65 10.35
CA ILE A 17 20.77 16.52 9.59
C ILE A 17 21.83 15.45 9.73
N GLY A 18 21.65 14.56 10.71
CA GLY A 18 22.41 13.33 10.79
C GLY A 18 21.94 12.42 9.68
N PRO A 19 22.76 12.11 8.69
CA PRO A 19 22.46 11.07 7.75
C PRO A 19 22.97 9.75 8.33
N ASP A 20 22.24 9.16 9.25
CA ASP A 20 22.37 7.75 9.48
C ASP A 20 21.54 7.02 8.40
N PHE A 21 21.94 7.22 7.16
CA PHE A 21 21.65 6.31 6.09
C PHE A 21 22.62 5.13 6.27
N ASP A 22 22.22 4.22 7.13
CA ASP A 22 22.82 2.91 7.19
C ASP A 22 22.28 2.12 5.99
N PRO A 23 23.08 1.88 4.93
CA PRO A 23 22.64 1.11 3.76
C PRO A 23 22.37 -0.36 4.09
N ASN A 24 22.72 -0.79 5.27
CA ASN A 24 22.33 -2.05 5.90
C ASN A 24 21.32 -1.82 7.03
N GLY A 25 20.56 -0.75 6.97
CA GLY A 25 19.63 -0.34 8.00
C GLY A 25 18.79 -1.50 8.49
N SER A 26 19.23 -2.06 9.58
CA SER A 26 18.48 -3.08 10.29
C SER A 26 17.13 -2.51 10.61
N SER A 27 16.10 -2.98 9.94
CA SER A 27 14.70 -2.72 10.25
C SER A 27 14.35 -3.03 11.72
N SER A 28 15.29 -3.61 12.45
CA SER A 28 15.21 -3.91 13.87
C SER A 28 15.04 -2.70 14.79
N ASN A 29 15.45 -1.50 14.37
CA ASN A 29 15.32 -0.27 15.19
C ASN A 29 14.02 0.51 14.95
N LEU A 30 13.19 0.07 13.99
CA LEU A 30 11.91 0.73 13.72
C LEU A 30 10.85 0.29 14.71
N THR A 31 10.03 1.24 15.16
CA THR A 31 8.83 0.92 15.94
C THR A 31 7.82 0.15 15.09
N ALA A 32 6.92 -0.61 15.73
CA ALA A 32 5.83 -1.30 15.03
C ALA A 32 5.01 -0.33 14.16
N ARG A 33 4.80 0.90 14.64
CA ARG A 33 4.09 1.94 13.88
C ARG A 33 4.81 2.34 12.60
N GLN A 34 6.13 2.51 12.68
CA GLN A 34 6.97 2.85 11.52
C GLN A 34 7.01 1.71 10.50
N LYS A 35 7.10 0.47 10.97
CA LYS A 35 7.04 -0.73 10.12
C LYS A 35 5.70 -0.81 9.38
N ASN A 36 4.60 -0.65 10.12
CA ASN A 36 3.26 -0.62 9.52
C ASN A 36 3.11 0.49 8.48
N ALA A 37 3.59 1.70 8.77
CA ALA A 37 3.57 2.80 7.82
C ALA A 37 4.39 2.50 6.54
N ALA A 38 5.49 1.77 6.67
CA ALA A 38 6.34 1.40 5.54
C ALA A 38 5.68 0.36 4.61
N VAL A 39 4.90 -0.59 5.15
CA VAL A 39 4.24 -1.62 4.35
C VAL A 39 2.89 -1.17 3.77
N GLN A 40 2.25 -0.14 4.34
CA GLN A 40 0.93 0.35 3.89
C GLN A 40 0.85 0.69 2.39
N PRO A 41 1.81 1.39 1.77
CA PRO A 41 1.76 1.67 0.34
C PRO A 41 1.76 0.40 -0.52
N LEU A 42 2.46 -0.64 -0.08
CA LEU A 42 2.55 -1.92 -0.79
C LEU A 42 1.26 -2.73 -0.63
N VAL A 43 0.67 -2.73 0.57
CA VAL A 43 -0.66 -3.32 0.81
C VAL A 43 -1.71 -2.64 -0.08
N ARG A 44 -1.68 -1.30 -0.14
CA ARG A 44 -2.58 -0.53 -0.99
C ARG A 44 -2.40 -0.88 -2.47
N SER A 45 -1.17 -0.90 -2.96
CA SER A 45 -0.86 -1.22 -4.35
C SER A 45 -1.34 -2.61 -4.76
N ALA A 46 -1.11 -3.63 -3.91
CA ALA A 46 -1.62 -4.97 -4.13
C ALA A 46 -3.16 -5.01 -4.16
N THR A 47 -3.80 -4.34 -3.21
CA THR A 47 -5.25 -4.27 -3.09
C THR A 47 -5.89 -3.55 -4.28
N GLU A 48 -5.32 -2.44 -4.72
CA GLU A 48 -5.79 -1.71 -5.90
C GLU A 48 -5.70 -2.56 -7.16
N CYS A 49 -4.60 -3.28 -7.36
CA CYS A 49 -4.45 -4.18 -8.49
C CYS A 49 -5.55 -5.26 -8.50
N ILE A 50 -5.77 -5.91 -7.38
CA ILE A 50 -6.79 -6.95 -7.25
C ILE A 50 -8.18 -6.38 -7.49
N ALA A 51 -8.52 -5.26 -6.84
CA ALA A 51 -9.83 -4.63 -6.99
C ALA A 51 -10.11 -4.20 -8.45
N ARG A 52 -9.15 -3.58 -9.12
CA ARG A 52 -9.28 -3.20 -10.53
C ARG A 52 -9.43 -4.40 -11.45
N THR A 53 -8.69 -5.46 -11.20
CA THR A 53 -8.78 -6.69 -12.00
C THR A 53 -10.14 -7.36 -11.82
N VAL A 54 -10.65 -7.40 -10.59
CA VAL A 54 -11.99 -7.93 -10.29
C VAL A 54 -13.07 -7.07 -10.96
N LEU A 55 -12.98 -5.74 -10.87
CA LEU A 55 -13.92 -4.82 -11.52
C LEU A 55 -13.95 -4.97 -13.04
N GLY A 56 -12.83 -5.33 -13.65
CA GLY A 56 -12.71 -5.59 -15.09
C GLY A 56 -13.13 -6.99 -15.50
N ASP A 57 -13.46 -7.87 -14.57
CA ASP A 57 -13.86 -9.25 -14.90
C ASP A 57 -15.26 -9.27 -15.54
N PRO A 58 -15.43 -9.89 -16.72
CA PRO A 58 -16.72 -9.97 -17.40
C PRO A 58 -17.83 -10.61 -16.57
N ARG A 59 -17.49 -11.54 -15.68
CA ARG A 59 -18.45 -12.22 -14.79
C ARG A 59 -19.14 -11.26 -13.82
N LEU A 60 -18.45 -10.17 -13.44
CA LEU A 60 -19.04 -9.15 -12.58
C LEU A 60 -20.08 -8.30 -13.33
N GLN A 61 -19.96 -8.19 -14.65
CA GLN A 61 -20.82 -7.34 -15.50
C GLN A 61 -22.08 -8.07 -15.99
N THR A 62 -22.07 -9.38 -16.00
CA THR A 62 -23.22 -10.20 -16.36
C THR A 62 -24.12 -10.38 -15.14
N HIS A 63 -24.95 -9.51 -14.75
CA HIS A 63 -25.94 -9.54 -13.65
C HIS A 63 -26.25 -10.87 -12.97
N GLU A 64 -25.45 -11.89 -13.19
CA GLU A 64 -25.49 -13.12 -12.42
C GLU A 64 -25.01 -12.80 -11.00
N PRO A 65 -25.69 -13.32 -9.99
CA PRO A 65 -25.22 -13.15 -8.62
C PRO A 65 -23.80 -13.64 -8.56
N VAL A 66 -22.87 -12.74 -8.22
CA VAL A 66 -21.48 -13.11 -7.96
C VAL A 66 -21.50 -13.90 -6.65
N GLU A 67 -21.85 -15.18 -6.76
CA GLU A 67 -21.95 -16.06 -5.60
C GLU A 67 -20.60 -16.25 -4.93
N ASN A 68 -19.51 -15.96 -5.68
CA ASN A 68 -18.15 -16.13 -5.18
C ASN A 68 -17.23 -14.98 -5.61
N LEU A 69 -17.31 -13.87 -4.91
CA LEU A 69 -16.30 -12.79 -5.02
C LEU A 69 -14.88 -13.34 -4.77
N GLY A 70 -14.76 -14.34 -3.90
CA GLY A 70 -13.52 -15.06 -3.66
C GLY A 70 -12.92 -15.67 -4.92
N ASP A 71 -13.72 -16.24 -5.80
CA ASP A 71 -13.24 -16.82 -7.07
C ASP A 71 -12.68 -15.75 -8.00
N LEU A 72 -13.30 -14.58 -8.05
CA LEU A 72 -12.80 -13.45 -8.82
C LEU A 72 -11.48 -12.92 -8.26
N ILE A 73 -11.36 -12.87 -6.95
CA ILE A 73 -10.12 -12.48 -6.26
C ILE A 73 -9.02 -13.47 -6.59
N VAL A 74 -9.27 -14.77 -6.48
CA VAL A 74 -8.29 -15.79 -6.84
C VAL A 74 -7.90 -15.69 -8.33
N ALA A 75 -8.86 -15.48 -9.22
CA ALA A 75 -8.62 -15.32 -10.64
C ALA A 75 -7.78 -14.07 -10.97
N SER A 76 -7.78 -13.05 -10.11
CA SER A 76 -6.97 -11.84 -10.27
C SER A 76 -5.50 -12.02 -9.90
N MET A 77 -5.15 -13.05 -9.13
CA MET A 77 -3.81 -13.24 -8.58
C MET A 77 -2.70 -13.31 -9.64
N PRO A 78 -2.85 -14.02 -10.77
CA PRO A 78 -1.82 -14.06 -11.82
C PRO A 78 -1.49 -12.66 -12.39
N THR A 79 -2.49 -11.79 -12.50
CA THR A 79 -2.31 -10.40 -12.97
C THR A 79 -1.61 -9.54 -11.93
N CYS A 80 -1.84 -9.80 -10.64
CA CYS A 80 -1.37 -8.98 -9.54
C CYS A 80 -0.18 -9.59 -8.77
N VAL A 81 0.48 -10.59 -9.33
CA VAL A 81 1.58 -11.30 -8.67
C VAL A 81 2.71 -10.37 -8.25
N THR A 82 3.06 -9.38 -9.05
CA THR A 82 4.16 -8.43 -8.76
C THR A 82 3.90 -7.59 -7.53
N PRO A 83 2.79 -6.83 -7.43
CA PRO A 83 2.50 -6.05 -6.23
C PRO A 83 2.21 -6.92 -5.01
N VAL A 84 1.60 -8.09 -5.17
CA VAL A 84 1.36 -9.02 -4.06
C VAL A 84 2.69 -9.54 -3.50
N ARG A 85 3.61 -9.94 -4.37
CA ARG A 85 4.94 -10.39 -3.93
C ARG A 85 5.72 -9.29 -3.24
N ALA A 86 5.69 -8.06 -3.77
CA ALA A 86 6.34 -6.91 -3.15
C ALA A 86 5.80 -6.65 -1.73
N MET A 87 4.50 -6.80 -1.52
CA MET A 87 3.88 -6.69 -0.20
C MET A 87 4.37 -7.78 0.75
N ILE A 88 4.40 -9.04 0.29
CA ILE A 88 4.88 -10.18 1.09
C ILE A 88 6.35 -9.98 1.48
N ASP A 89 7.19 -9.62 0.53
CA ASP A 89 8.63 -9.38 0.74
C ASP A 89 8.87 -8.24 1.73
N ALA A 90 8.07 -7.18 1.67
CA ALA A 90 8.16 -6.07 2.61
C ALA A 90 7.78 -6.47 4.03
N TYR A 91 6.75 -7.28 4.20
CA TYR A 91 6.41 -7.85 5.51
C TYR A 91 7.56 -8.68 6.07
N ASP A 92 8.14 -9.55 5.25
CA ASP A 92 9.29 -10.36 5.65
C ASP A 92 10.47 -9.50 6.08
N GLN A 93 10.72 -8.42 5.35
CA GLN A 93 11.80 -7.49 5.65
C GLN A 93 11.61 -6.76 6.98
N TYR A 94 10.40 -6.28 7.26
CA TYR A 94 10.11 -5.46 8.44
C TYR A 94 9.73 -6.25 9.68
N PHE A 95 9.09 -7.40 9.52
CA PHE A 95 8.55 -8.20 10.63
C PHE A 95 9.20 -9.58 10.79
N GLY A 96 10.00 -10.01 9.82
CA GLY A 96 10.72 -11.28 9.84
C GLY A 96 10.25 -12.26 8.76
N ASN A 97 11.15 -13.18 8.39
CA ASN A 97 10.89 -14.18 7.36
C ASN A 97 9.63 -15.03 7.68
N GLY A 98 8.78 -15.20 6.68
CA GLY A 98 7.54 -15.95 6.77
C GLY A 98 6.34 -15.13 7.26
N THR A 99 6.54 -13.93 7.81
CA THR A 99 5.43 -13.06 8.27
C THR A 99 4.59 -12.54 7.13
N GLY A 100 5.18 -12.31 5.97
CA GLY A 100 4.48 -11.84 4.77
C GLY A 100 3.50 -12.89 4.24
N GLU A 101 3.91 -14.13 4.15
CA GLU A 101 3.04 -15.24 3.74
C GLU A 101 1.90 -15.44 4.77
N ALA A 102 2.23 -15.44 6.05
CA ALA A 102 1.23 -15.56 7.12
C ALA A 102 0.21 -14.41 7.07
N PHE A 103 0.65 -13.19 6.85
CA PHE A 103 -0.24 -12.03 6.67
C PHE A 103 -1.12 -12.19 5.43
N PHE A 104 -0.54 -12.59 4.30
CA PHE A 104 -1.28 -12.76 3.04
C PHE A 104 -2.34 -13.85 3.15
N MET A 105 -1.96 -15.03 3.62
CA MET A 105 -2.86 -16.20 3.71
C MET A 105 -3.93 -16.09 4.79
N GLY A 106 -3.74 -15.24 5.79
CA GLY A 106 -4.67 -15.02 6.88
C GLY A 106 -5.40 -13.68 6.77
N PRO A 107 -4.98 -12.66 7.55
CA PRO A 107 -5.73 -11.41 7.68
C PRO A 107 -6.00 -10.69 6.36
N TYR A 108 -5.07 -10.74 5.41
CA TYR A 108 -5.21 -10.07 4.13
C TYR A 108 -6.30 -10.68 3.25
N LEU A 109 -6.24 -11.99 3.02
CA LEU A 109 -7.27 -12.70 2.24
C LEU A 109 -8.63 -12.65 2.91
N ASP A 110 -8.69 -12.70 4.24
CA ASP A 110 -9.94 -12.59 4.99
C ASP A 110 -10.61 -11.21 4.80
N ALA A 111 -9.82 -10.14 4.72
CA ALA A 111 -10.32 -8.78 4.56
C ALA A 111 -10.65 -8.41 3.11
N LEU A 112 -10.04 -9.07 2.11
CA LEU A 112 -10.16 -8.70 0.70
C LEU A 112 -11.59 -8.66 0.17
N PRO A 113 -12.47 -9.64 0.43
CA PRO A 113 -13.84 -9.59 -0.10
C PRO A 113 -14.59 -8.33 0.35
N THR A 114 -14.44 -7.94 1.61
CA THR A 114 -15.06 -6.73 2.15
C THR A 114 -14.49 -5.47 1.49
N ILE A 115 -13.19 -5.41 1.30
CA ILE A 115 -12.52 -4.26 0.69
C ILE A 115 -12.91 -4.14 -0.79
N VAL A 116 -12.90 -5.24 -1.53
CA VAL A 116 -13.27 -5.26 -2.95
C VAL A 116 -14.74 -4.90 -3.14
N ASN A 117 -15.64 -5.35 -2.25
CA ASN A 117 -17.04 -4.93 -2.27
C ASN A 117 -17.18 -3.42 -2.12
N LYS A 118 -16.44 -2.79 -1.21
CA LYS A 118 -16.44 -1.33 -1.06
C LYS A 118 -15.98 -0.63 -2.33
N TRP A 119 -15.02 -1.19 -3.04
CA TRP A 119 -14.57 -0.67 -4.33
C TRP A 119 -15.65 -0.78 -5.41
N ILE A 120 -16.34 -1.90 -5.49
CA ILE A 120 -17.44 -2.13 -6.42
C ILE A 120 -18.56 -1.12 -6.17
N ASP A 121 -18.89 -0.84 -4.93
CA ASP A 121 -19.96 0.06 -4.54
C ASP A 121 -19.59 1.54 -4.62
N SER A 122 -18.31 1.86 -4.77
CA SER A 122 -17.82 3.24 -4.82
C SER A 122 -18.03 3.86 -6.21
N PRO A 123 -18.81 4.97 -6.33
CA PRO A 123 -19.06 5.61 -7.62
C PRO A 123 -17.81 6.13 -8.31
N SER A 124 -16.81 6.58 -7.54
CA SER A 124 -15.55 7.11 -8.07
C SER A 124 -14.70 6.03 -8.76
N ASN A 125 -14.80 4.80 -8.32
CA ASN A 125 -14.04 3.68 -8.90
C ASN A 125 -14.71 3.12 -10.17
N ARG A 126 -16.01 3.33 -10.34
CA ARG A 126 -16.73 2.96 -11.57
C ARG A 126 -16.36 3.87 -12.75
N ALA A 127 -15.99 5.12 -12.48
CA ALA A 127 -15.57 6.06 -13.51
C ALA A 127 -14.19 5.74 -14.10
N ASP A 128 -13.31 5.10 -13.33
CA ASP A 128 -11.97 4.69 -13.73
C ASP A 128 -11.92 3.27 -14.32
N ALA A 129 -13.02 2.53 -14.30
CA ALA A 129 -13.12 1.30 -15.04
C ALA A 129 -12.93 1.64 -16.54
N PRO A 130 -11.98 0.96 -17.25
CA PRO A 130 -11.89 1.19 -18.68
C PRO A 130 -13.27 0.94 -19.26
N ALA A 131 -13.84 1.99 -19.85
CA ALA A 131 -15.01 1.82 -20.65
C ALA A 131 -14.62 0.78 -21.71
N THR A 132 -15.10 -0.44 -21.56
CA THR A 132 -15.16 -1.39 -22.66
C THR A 132 -16.15 -0.76 -23.61
N GLY A 133 -15.60 0.19 -24.38
CA GLY A 133 -16.32 0.81 -25.48
C GLY A 133 -16.75 -0.28 -26.43
N GLU A 134 -17.91 -0.11 -26.89
CA GLU A 134 -18.44 -0.81 -28.02
C GLU A 134 -17.40 -1.00 -29.13
#